data_bba89de65e51f1f628529ec86020ea97
#
_entry.id   bba89de65e51f1f628529ec86020ea97
#
_cell.length_a   1.000
_cell.length_b   1.000
_cell.length_c   1.000
_cell.angle_alpha   90.00
_cell.angle_beta   90.00
_cell.angle_gamma   90.00
#
_symmetry.space_group_name_H-M   'P 1'
#
loop_
_entity.id
_entity.type
_entity.pdbx_description
1 polymer ?
#
loop_
_entity_poly.entity_id
_entity_poly.type
_entity_poly.pdbx_seq_one_letter_code
_entity_poly.pdbx_strand_id
1 'polypeptide(L)'
;MVKNADVQQEFDMFADVWKIYKSLLPVLGRHDEVYWDNVERSISGIMQKYPGQFAKDIALAVLGDLERRCKENEDQNAGCKTVP
;
A
#
# COMPACT_ATOMS: atom_id res chain seq x y z
N MET A 1 26.51 14.19 -8.13
CA MET A 1 25.79 12.93 -8.06
C MET A 1 25.41 12.64 -6.62
N VAL A 2 24.17 12.21 -6.41
CA VAL A 2 23.69 11.90 -5.08
C VAL A 2 24.23 10.53 -4.66
N LYS A 3 24.73 10.45 -3.45
CA LYS A 3 25.19 9.18 -2.90
C LYS A 3 24.10 8.53 -2.09
N ASN A 4 24.19 7.22 -1.91
CA ASN A 4 23.20 6.50 -1.10
C ASN A 4 23.09 7.07 0.31
N ALA A 5 24.23 7.49 0.88
CA ALA A 5 24.20 8.08 2.21
C ALA A 5 23.37 9.35 2.27
N ASP A 6 23.32 10.10 1.18
CA ASP A 6 22.56 11.35 1.14
C ASP A 6 21.06 11.13 1.11
N VAL A 7 20.63 9.95 0.66
CA VAL A 7 19.21 9.60 0.56
C VAL A 7 18.90 8.33 1.35
N GLN A 8 19.64 8.09 2.42
CA GLN A 8 19.48 6.88 3.21
C GLN A 8 18.07 6.75 3.78
N GLN A 9 17.52 7.86 4.23
CA GLN A 9 16.17 7.84 4.79
C GLN A 9 15.15 7.41 3.74
N GLU A 10 15.31 7.92 2.53
CA GLU A 10 14.42 7.54 1.43
C GLU A 10 14.57 6.08 1.07
N PHE A 11 15.81 5.58 1.04
CA PHE A 11 16.05 4.18 0.78
C PHE A 11 15.37 3.30 1.84
N ASP A 12 15.55 3.66 3.12
CA ASP A 12 14.94 2.91 4.22
C ASP A 12 13.42 2.93 4.11
N MET A 13 12.86 4.07 3.74
CA MET A 13 11.42 4.21 3.55
C MET A 13 10.93 3.27 2.45
N PHE A 14 11.59 3.26 1.30
CA PHE A 14 11.19 2.39 0.21
C PHE A 14 11.31 0.91 0.59
N ALA A 15 12.36 0.57 1.34
CA ALA A 15 12.53 -0.81 1.79
C ALA A 15 11.38 -1.22 2.72
N ASP A 16 11.02 -0.35 3.66
CA ASP A 16 9.91 -0.63 4.57
C ASP A 16 8.59 -0.71 3.83
N VAL A 17 8.36 0.21 2.91
CA VAL A 17 7.14 0.21 2.10
C VAL A 17 7.04 -1.08 1.31
N TRP A 18 8.15 -1.52 0.72
CA TRP A 18 8.15 -2.76 -0.06
C TRP A 18 7.79 -3.97 0.80
N LYS A 19 8.36 -4.05 1.99
CA LYS A 19 8.08 -5.15 2.92
C LYS A 19 6.60 -5.16 3.31
N ILE A 20 6.07 -3.99 3.63
CA ILE A 20 4.67 -3.85 4.01
C ILE A 20 3.77 -4.22 2.84
N TYR A 21 4.07 -3.69 1.67
CA TYR A 21 3.29 -3.96 0.48
C TYR A 21 3.21 -5.46 0.20
N LYS A 22 4.36 -6.13 0.24
CA LYS A 22 4.40 -7.59 0.03
C LYS A 22 3.56 -8.33 1.07
N SER A 23 3.63 -7.89 2.32
CA SER A 23 2.92 -8.58 3.40
C SER A 23 1.42 -8.44 3.28
N LEU A 24 0.96 -7.42 2.56
CA LEU A 24 -0.48 -7.18 2.38
C LEU A 24 -1.03 -7.81 1.11
N LEU A 25 -0.20 -8.50 0.36
CA LEU A 25 -0.67 -9.24 -0.81
C LEU A 25 -0.83 -10.71 -0.46
N PRO A 26 -1.83 -11.39 -1.01
CA PRO A 26 -2.83 -10.86 -1.92
C PRO A 26 -3.86 -10.00 -1.20
N VAL A 27 -4.48 -9.10 -1.94
CA VAL A 27 -5.49 -8.21 -1.38
C VAL A 27 -6.77 -9.00 -1.13
N LEU A 28 -7.30 -8.85 0.07
CA LEU A 28 -8.53 -9.55 0.46
C LEU A 28 -9.74 -8.70 0.18
N GLY A 29 -10.91 -9.29 0.35
CA GLY A 29 -12.16 -8.64 0.04
C GLY A 29 -12.47 -7.48 0.97
N ARG A 30 -13.36 -6.65 0.50
CA ARG A 30 -13.73 -5.43 1.19
C ARG A 30 -14.30 -5.68 2.59
N HIS A 31 -14.89 -6.85 2.79
CA HIS A 31 -15.52 -7.19 4.05
C HIS A 31 -14.55 -7.76 5.08
N ASP A 32 -13.31 -7.95 4.72
CA ASP A 32 -12.33 -8.49 5.64
C ASP A 32 -11.77 -7.35 6.50
N GLU A 33 -12.43 -7.11 7.62
CA GLU A 33 -12.10 -5.98 8.48
C GLU A 33 -10.72 -6.10 9.09
N VAL A 34 -10.31 -7.31 9.43
CA VAL A 34 -8.98 -7.53 10.01
C VAL A 34 -7.90 -7.14 9.01
N TYR A 35 -8.07 -7.55 7.76
CA TYR A 35 -7.12 -7.21 6.71
C TYR A 35 -7.01 -5.69 6.55
N TRP A 36 -8.15 -5.01 6.44
CA TRP A 36 -8.13 -3.57 6.19
C TRP A 36 -7.67 -2.77 7.39
N ASP A 37 -7.90 -3.28 8.61
CA ASP A 37 -7.30 -2.69 9.80
C ASP A 37 -5.78 -2.77 9.73
N ASN A 38 -5.25 -3.90 9.31
CA ASN A 38 -3.80 -4.05 9.14
C ASN A 38 -3.27 -3.09 8.09
N VAL A 39 -3.99 -2.92 6.99
CA VAL A 39 -3.61 -1.97 5.95
C VAL A 39 -3.51 -0.58 6.54
N GLU A 40 -4.52 -0.13 7.26
CA GLU A 40 -4.53 1.20 7.85
C GLU A 40 -3.40 1.40 8.84
N ARG A 41 -3.15 0.42 9.69
CA ARG A 41 -2.06 0.50 10.66
C ARG A 41 -0.72 0.59 9.97
N SER A 42 -0.53 -0.20 8.93
CA SER A 42 0.73 -0.21 8.18
C SER A 42 0.96 1.13 7.50
N ILE A 43 -0.07 1.66 6.87
CA ILE A 43 0.03 2.95 6.18
C ILE A 43 0.32 4.06 7.19
N SER A 44 -0.40 4.08 8.31
CA SER A 44 -0.17 5.08 9.36
C SER A 44 1.24 4.96 9.93
N GLY A 45 1.72 3.73 10.09
CA GLY A 45 3.07 3.50 10.58
C GLY A 45 4.13 4.11 9.70
N ILE A 46 3.96 3.98 8.38
CA ILE A 46 4.89 4.60 7.43
C ILE A 46 4.89 6.11 7.61
N MET A 47 3.71 6.70 7.69
CA MET A 47 3.60 8.16 7.81
C MET A 47 4.17 8.67 9.11
N GLN A 48 4.07 7.89 10.19
CA GLN A 48 4.63 8.29 11.47
C GLN A 48 6.14 8.13 11.52
N LYS A 49 6.64 7.05 10.90
CA LYS A 49 8.08 6.78 10.92
C LYS A 49 8.84 7.71 10.00
N TYR A 50 8.25 8.07 8.89
CA TYR A 50 8.89 8.92 7.87
C TYR A 50 8.04 10.16 7.64
N PRO A 51 8.21 11.19 8.49
CA PRO A 51 7.42 12.41 8.33
C PRO A 51 7.83 13.15 7.06
N GLY A 52 6.87 13.82 6.47
CA GLY A 52 7.11 14.58 5.27
C GLY A 52 6.11 14.22 4.18
N GLN A 53 6.00 15.10 3.23
CA GLN A 53 5.00 14.95 2.19
C GLN A 53 5.27 13.76 1.29
N PHE A 54 6.55 13.51 1.00
CA PHE A 54 6.91 12.42 0.10
C PHE A 54 6.48 11.07 0.67
N ALA A 55 6.77 10.83 1.96
CA ALA A 55 6.37 9.58 2.59
C ALA A 55 4.85 9.45 2.62
N LYS A 56 4.16 10.54 2.89
CA LYS A 56 2.71 10.55 2.89
C LYS A 56 2.16 10.20 1.51
N ASP A 57 2.73 10.78 0.47
CA ASP A 57 2.31 10.52 -0.90
C ASP A 57 2.51 9.05 -1.27
N ILE A 58 3.66 8.48 -0.88
CA ILE A 58 3.95 7.08 -1.16
C ILE A 58 2.98 6.17 -0.40
N ALA A 59 2.75 6.47 0.87
CA ALA A 59 1.84 5.66 1.69
C ALA A 59 0.43 5.67 1.11
N LEU A 60 -0.04 6.83 0.70
CA LEU A 60 -1.37 6.94 0.11
C LEU A 60 -1.45 6.26 -1.25
N ALA A 61 -0.35 6.27 -2.01
CA ALA A 61 -0.30 5.57 -3.28
C ALA A 61 -0.41 4.06 -3.07
N VAL A 62 0.25 3.53 -2.05
CA VAL A 62 0.14 2.11 -1.71
C VAL A 62 -1.30 1.77 -1.35
N LEU A 63 -1.91 2.58 -0.50
CA LEU A 63 -3.30 2.35 -0.11
C LEU A 63 -4.21 2.36 -1.33
N GLY A 64 -4.04 3.33 -2.21
CA GLY A 64 -4.84 3.43 -3.43
C GLY A 64 -4.68 2.21 -4.32
N ASP A 65 -3.46 1.70 -4.44
CA ASP A 65 -3.20 0.51 -5.24
C ASP A 65 -3.92 -0.71 -4.66
N LEU A 66 -3.86 -0.87 -3.33
CA LEU A 66 -4.53 -2.00 -2.70
C LEU A 66 -6.05 -1.92 -2.87
N GLU A 67 -6.59 -0.72 -2.74
CA GLU A 67 -8.03 -0.52 -2.93
C GLU A 67 -8.44 -0.82 -4.36
N ARG A 68 -7.62 -0.40 -5.32
CA ARG A 68 -7.90 -0.68 -6.72
C ARG A 68 -7.87 -2.18 -7.01
N ARG A 69 -6.88 -2.88 -6.44
CA ARG A 69 -6.79 -4.34 -6.62
C ARG A 69 -7.99 -5.05 -6.00
N CYS A 70 -8.45 -4.58 -4.86
CA CYS A 70 -9.63 -5.13 -4.23
C CYS A 70 -10.84 -4.98 -5.15
N LYS A 71 -11.02 -3.81 -5.70
CA LYS A 71 -12.14 -3.55 -6.60
C LYS A 71 -12.07 -4.41 -7.86
N GLU A 72 -10.87 -4.54 -8.43
CA GLU A 72 -10.69 -5.36 -9.62
C GLU A 72 -11.01 -6.82 -9.33
N ASN A 73 -10.59 -7.32 -8.19
CA ASN A 73 -10.87 -8.69 -7.81
C ASN A 73 -12.37 -8.92 -7.62
N GLU A 74 -13.04 -7.99 -7.01
CA GLU A 74 -14.48 -8.10 -6.81
C GLU A 74 -15.23 -8.04 -8.14
N ASP A 75 -14.79 -7.17 -9.03
CA ASP A 75 -15.39 -7.07 -10.35
C ASP A 75 -15.23 -8.37 -11.12
N GLN A 76 -14.05 -8.99 -11.03
CA GLN A 76 -13.82 -10.25 -11.70
C GLN A 76 -14.71 -11.35 -11.15
N ASN A 77 -14.87 -11.37 -9.84
CA ASN A 77 -15.67 -12.40 -9.22
C ASN A 77 -17.15 -12.26 -9.53
N ALA A 78 -17.62 -11.02 -9.55
CA ALA A 78 -18.99 -10.82 -9.81
C ALA A 78 -19.20 -10.76 -11.25
N GLY A 79 -18.25 -10.42 -11.84
CA GLY A 79 -18.53 -10.16 -13.00
C GLY A 79 -18.54 -10.71 -14.03
N CYS A 80 -18.24 -11.40 -13.72
CA CYS A 80 -18.28 -12.00 -14.70
C CYS A 80 -19.17 -11.40 -15.53
N LYS A 81 -19.84 -10.80 -15.18
CA LYS A 81 -20.62 -10.29 -15.81
C LYS A 81 -20.33 -9.29 -16.44
N THR A 82 -19.97 -8.99 -16.68
CA THR A 82 -19.86 -8.06 -17.15
C THR A 82 -19.32 -7.79 -18.04
N VAL A 83 -19.20 -7.88 -18.44
CA VAL A 83 -18.76 -7.52 -19.13
C VAL A 83 -18.81 -7.12 -19.81
N PRO A 84 -18.68 -6.70 -20.20
CA PRO A 84 -18.74 -6.11 -20.89
C PRO A 84 -18.50 -5.95 -21.64
#